data_1ddf0750131e51b10113f20743b4d3cc
#
_entry.id   1ddf0750131e51b10113f20743b4d3cc
#
_cell.length_a   1.000
_cell.length_b   1.000
_cell.length_c   1.000
_cell.angle_alpha   90.00
_cell.angle_beta   90.00
_cell.angle_gamma   90.00
#
_symmetry.space_group_name_H-M   'P 1'
#
loop_
_entity.id
_entity.type
_entity.pdbx_description
1 polymer ?
#
loop_
_entity_poly.entity_id
_entity_poly.type
_entity_poly.pdbx_seq_one_letter_code
_entity_poly.pdbx_strand_id
1 'polypeptide(L)'
;GQDIQPKRDLTRFVKWPEYVRLQRQRVILQQRLKVPPAIAQFSNTLDKNTATALFKLMNKYRPESKQEKKARLDAVAKEVAAGNKVDPKADGKKPLYVKYGLNHCVALIEAKKANLVVIADDVDPIELVVFVPALCRKMGIPYVIVKSSSRLGAVVHLKRTAIAVIQDVRSEDERELADLVSAAKANYLDKYDEARRHWGGGIRGNKSVEKLRK
;
A
#
# COMPACT_ATOMS: atom_id res chain seq x y z
N GLY A 1 12.80 46.43 32.14
CA GLY A 1 12.03 46.14 30.96
C GLY A 1 12.66 46.45 29.61
N GLN A 2 13.92 46.94 29.54
CA GLN A 2 14.57 47.27 28.26
C GLN A 2 15.57 46.19 27.80
N ASP A 3 15.66 45.09 28.47
CA ASP A 3 16.60 44.00 28.14
C ASP A 3 16.09 43.15 26.96
N ILE A 4 17.02 42.49 26.31
CA ILE A 4 16.72 41.59 25.18
C ILE A 4 15.93 40.40 25.71
N GLN A 5 14.80 40.11 25.07
CA GLN A 5 13.99 38.92 25.39
C GLN A 5 14.77 37.63 25.12
N PRO A 6 14.66 36.60 25.96
CA PRO A 6 15.27 35.33 25.73
C PRO A 6 14.68 34.65 24.47
N LYS A 7 15.48 33.84 23.79
CA LYS A 7 14.96 33.02 22.67
C LYS A 7 13.92 32.05 23.19
N ARG A 8 12.73 32.10 22.60
CA ARG A 8 11.60 31.20 22.91
C ARG A 8 11.14 30.49 21.66
N ASP A 9 10.51 29.34 21.84
CA ASP A 9 9.80 28.66 20.75
C ASP A 9 8.47 29.39 20.47
N LEU A 10 8.42 30.10 19.34
CA LEU A 10 7.25 30.82 18.86
C LEU A 10 6.51 30.09 17.74
N THR A 11 6.79 28.82 17.51
CA THR A 11 6.21 28.02 16.42
C THR A 11 4.69 28.07 16.39
N ARG A 12 4.07 28.08 17.57
CA ARG A 12 2.61 28.18 17.71
C ARG A 12 2.02 29.54 17.31
N PHE A 13 2.81 30.60 17.41
CA PHE A 13 2.37 31.99 17.21
C PHE A 13 2.82 32.57 15.86
N VAL A 14 3.55 31.81 15.07
CA VAL A 14 4.00 32.23 13.74
C VAL A 14 2.82 32.26 12.78
N LYS A 15 2.74 33.33 11.97
CA LYS A 15 1.81 33.37 10.82
C LYS A 15 2.40 32.54 9.68
N TRP A 16 2.04 31.27 9.66
CA TRP A 16 2.51 30.35 8.64
C TRP A 16 1.96 30.71 7.25
N PRO A 17 2.70 30.45 6.16
CA PRO A 17 2.19 30.57 4.81
C PRO A 17 0.88 29.77 4.60
N GLU A 18 0.05 30.20 3.66
CA GLU A 18 -1.27 29.61 3.47
C GLU A 18 -1.25 28.12 3.17
N TYR A 19 -0.29 27.65 2.38
CA TYR A 19 -0.18 26.21 2.07
C TYR A 19 0.13 25.37 3.31
N VAL A 20 0.93 25.86 4.26
CA VAL A 20 1.24 25.16 5.52
C VAL A 20 -0.01 25.12 6.40
N ARG A 21 -0.74 26.25 6.51
CA ARG A 21 -2.01 26.31 7.25
C ARG A 21 -3.02 25.34 6.67
N LEU A 22 -3.17 25.30 5.35
CA LEU A 22 -4.10 24.41 4.67
C LEU A 22 -3.78 22.92 4.92
N GLN A 23 -2.50 22.53 4.82
CA GLN A 23 -2.07 21.16 5.11
C GLN A 23 -2.40 20.75 6.55
N ARG A 24 -2.09 21.61 7.52
CA ARG A 24 -2.36 21.35 8.94
C ARG A 24 -3.86 21.31 9.23
N GLN A 25 -4.65 22.23 8.68
CA GLN A 25 -6.09 22.27 8.82
C GLN A 25 -6.76 21.03 8.23
N ARG A 26 -6.29 20.54 7.07
CA ARG A 26 -6.78 19.30 6.47
C ARG A 26 -6.59 18.10 7.42
N VAL A 27 -5.40 17.94 7.99
CA VAL A 27 -5.11 16.84 8.93
C VAL A 27 -5.98 16.96 10.19
N ILE A 28 -6.10 18.16 10.75
CA ILE A 28 -6.93 18.40 11.94
C ILE A 28 -8.39 18.10 11.64
N LEU A 29 -8.91 18.52 10.50
CA LEU A 29 -10.29 18.30 10.10
C LEU A 29 -10.60 16.81 9.97
N GLN A 30 -9.71 16.05 9.31
CA GLN A 30 -9.83 14.60 9.19
C GLN A 30 -9.85 13.88 10.54
N GLN A 31 -9.12 14.39 11.54
CA GLN A 31 -9.12 13.83 12.89
C GLN A 31 -10.37 14.19 13.70
N ARG A 32 -10.92 15.39 13.51
CA ARG A 32 -12.06 15.92 14.30
C ARG A 32 -13.41 15.41 13.81
N LEU A 33 -13.59 15.28 12.50
CA LEU A 33 -14.83 14.79 11.93
C LEU A 33 -14.96 13.28 12.13
N LYS A 34 -16.20 12.79 12.16
CA LYS A 34 -16.45 11.35 12.10
C LYS A 34 -16.11 10.82 10.71
N VAL A 35 -15.28 9.79 10.65
CA VAL A 35 -14.81 9.17 9.41
C VAL A 35 -15.63 7.92 9.16
N PRO A 36 -16.24 7.78 7.96
CA PRO A 36 -16.99 6.58 7.61
C PRO A 36 -16.15 5.30 7.69
N PRO A 37 -16.73 4.14 8.01
CA PRO A 37 -16.00 2.88 8.12
C PRO A 37 -15.20 2.50 6.88
N ALA A 38 -15.73 2.77 5.69
CA ALA A 38 -15.05 2.50 4.42
C ALA A 38 -13.70 3.23 4.28
N ILE A 39 -13.55 4.40 4.89
CA ILE A 39 -12.31 5.16 4.93
C ILE A 39 -11.50 4.80 6.17
N ALA A 40 -12.15 4.65 7.33
CA ALA A 40 -11.50 4.35 8.60
C ALA A 40 -10.71 3.04 8.58
N GLN A 41 -11.13 2.05 7.79
CA GLN A 41 -10.41 0.77 7.65
C GLN A 41 -8.96 0.94 7.18
N PHE A 42 -8.64 1.98 6.41
CA PHE A 42 -7.28 2.25 5.94
C PHE A 42 -6.33 2.71 7.06
N SER A 43 -6.85 3.08 8.22
CA SER A 43 -6.04 3.36 9.40
C SER A 43 -5.47 2.08 10.05
N ASN A 44 -6.09 0.93 9.77
CA ASN A 44 -5.65 -0.36 10.29
C ASN A 44 -4.63 -1.00 9.34
N THR A 45 -3.38 -0.60 9.48
CA THR A 45 -2.28 -1.12 8.67
C THR A 45 -1.62 -2.33 9.30
N LEU A 46 -0.98 -3.14 8.45
CA LEU A 46 -0.23 -4.31 8.87
C LEU A 46 0.87 -3.94 9.89
N ASP A 47 1.11 -4.80 10.86
CA ASP A 47 2.18 -4.64 11.85
C ASP A 47 3.58 -4.65 11.21
N LYS A 48 4.57 -4.10 11.93
CA LYS A 48 5.93 -3.92 11.41
C LYS A 48 6.60 -5.23 10.99
N ASN A 49 6.44 -6.29 11.78
CA ASN A 49 7.12 -7.56 11.55
C ASN A 49 6.54 -8.27 10.32
N THR A 50 5.23 -8.41 10.26
CA THR A 50 4.52 -9.02 9.13
C THR A 50 4.70 -8.18 7.86
N ALA A 51 4.69 -6.86 7.95
CA ALA A 51 5.00 -5.98 6.83
C ALA A 51 6.43 -6.19 6.31
N THR A 52 7.41 -6.36 7.20
CA THR A 52 8.80 -6.65 6.81
C THR A 52 8.92 -7.99 6.08
N ALA A 53 8.26 -9.03 6.58
CA ALA A 53 8.21 -10.34 5.91
C ALA A 53 7.54 -10.23 4.52
N LEU A 54 6.42 -9.52 4.42
CA LEU A 54 5.73 -9.28 3.17
C LEU A 54 6.63 -8.57 2.14
N PHE A 55 7.28 -7.48 2.52
CA PHE A 55 8.16 -6.75 1.62
C PHE A 55 9.41 -7.55 1.24
N LYS A 56 9.93 -8.41 2.13
CA LYS A 56 11.01 -9.34 1.82
C LYS A 56 10.59 -10.31 0.72
N LEU A 57 9.41 -10.92 0.85
CA LEU A 57 8.85 -11.78 -0.18
C LEU A 57 8.61 -11.03 -1.49
N MET A 58 7.97 -9.86 -1.46
CA MET A 58 7.71 -9.06 -2.66
C MET A 58 9.00 -8.65 -3.38
N ASN A 59 10.08 -8.39 -2.67
CA ASN A 59 11.37 -8.03 -3.26
C ASN A 59 12.03 -9.20 -4.01
N LYS A 60 11.77 -10.46 -3.64
CA LYS A 60 12.20 -11.64 -4.42
C LYS A 60 11.50 -11.70 -5.78
N TYR A 61 10.27 -11.16 -5.86
CA TYR A 61 9.40 -11.17 -7.05
C TYR A 61 9.24 -9.79 -7.67
N ARG A 62 10.29 -8.97 -7.62
CA ARG A 62 10.27 -7.65 -8.28
C ARG A 62 10.10 -7.83 -9.79
N PRO A 63 9.27 -7.00 -10.44
CA PRO A 63 9.22 -6.98 -11.89
C PRO A 63 10.56 -6.52 -12.48
N GLU A 64 10.82 -6.92 -13.70
CA GLU A 64 12.00 -6.55 -14.46
C GLU A 64 12.11 -5.02 -14.58
N SER A 65 13.26 -4.45 -14.33
CA SER A 65 13.53 -3.04 -14.55
C SER A 65 13.67 -2.71 -16.04
N LYS A 66 13.57 -1.42 -16.38
CA LYS A 66 13.76 -0.97 -17.77
C LYS A 66 15.13 -1.36 -18.33
N GLN A 67 16.17 -1.30 -17.49
CA GLN A 67 17.55 -1.64 -17.87
C GLN A 67 17.71 -3.13 -18.10
N GLU A 68 17.20 -3.97 -17.20
CA GLU A 68 17.21 -5.43 -17.31
C GLU A 68 16.43 -5.89 -18.56
N LYS A 69 15.24 -5.31 -18.79
CA LYS A 69 14.44 -5.58 -19.98
C LYS A 69 15.21 -5.24 -21.25
N LYS A 70 15.89 -4.10 -21.30
CA LYS A 70 16.70 -3.70 -22.45
C LYS A 70 17.84 -4.69 -22.66
N ALA A 71 18.59 -5.00 -21.62
CA ALA A 71 19.70 -5.98 -21.71
C ALA A 71 19.24 -7.34 -22.21
N ARG A 72 18.10 -7.84 -21.71
CA ARG A 72 17.51 -9.11 -22.16
C ARG A 72 17.11 -9.05 -23.64
N LEU A 73 16.46 -7.98 -24.08
CA LEU A 73 16.06 -7.82 -25.49
C LEU A 73 17.27 -7.68 -26.41
N ASP A 74 18.32 -6.98 -25.99
CA ASP A 74 19.57 -6.83 -26.75
C ASP A 74 20.30 -8.16 -26.87
N ALA A 75 20.29 -9.01 -25.82
CA ALA A 75 20.83 -10.36 -25.85
C ALA A 75 20.06 -11.25 -26.85
N VAL A 76 18.73 -11.26 -26.76
CA VAL A 76 17.87 -12.00 -27.71
C VAL A 76 18.10 -11.53 -29.15
N ALA A 77 18.20 -10.23 -29.39
CA ALA A 77 18.45 -9.70 -30.72
C ALA A 77 19.80 -10.17 -31.30
N LYS A 78 20.85 -10.24 -30.48
CA LYS A 78 22.16 -10.78 -30.88
C LYS A 78 22.09 -12.25 -31.25
N GLU A 79 21.38 -13.08 -30.48
CA GLU A 79 21.20 -14.50 -30.76
C GLU A 79 20.40 -14.74 -32.05
N VAL A 80 19.32 -13.95 -32.26
CA VAL A 80 18.54 -14.01 -33.51
C VAL A 80 19.39 -13.57 -34.69
N ALA A 81 20.22 -12.53 -34.58
CA ALA A 81 21.14 -12.08 -35.60
C ALA A 81 22.22 -13.13 -35.95
N ALA A 82 22.61 -13.96 -34.95
CA ALA A 82 23.53 -15.10 -35.15
C ALA A 82 22.86 -16.32 -35.80
N GLY A 83 21.56 -16.23 -36.18
CA GLY A 83 20.81 -17.32 -36.83
C GLY A 83 20.23 -18.36 -35.88
N ASN A 84 20.37 -18.18 -34.57
CA ASN A 84 19.77 -19.06 -33.58
C ASN A 84 18.26 -18.76 -33.46
N LYS A 85 17.44 -19.82 -33.55
CA LYS A 85 16.01 -19.71 -33.21
C LYS A 85 15.89 -19.57 -31.71
N VAL A 86 15.78 -18.34 -31.22
CA VAL A 86 15.49 -18.10 -29.81
C VAL A 86 13.97 -18.14 -29.67
N ASP A 87 13.48 -19.21 -29.07
CA ASP A 87 12.09 -19.27 -28.63
C ASP A 87 11.94 -18.35 -27.42
N PRO A 88 11.12 -17.27 -27.48
CA PRO A 88 10.90 -16.39 -26.34
C PRO A 88 10.32 -17.10 -25.11
N LYS A 89 9.93 -18.37 -25.30
CA LYS A 89 9.38 -19.27 -24.29
C LYS A 89 10.30 -20.49 -24.03
N ALA A 90 11.57 -20.41 -24.39
CA ALA A 90 12.49 -21.55 -24.31
C ALA A 90 12.53 -22.21 -22.92
N ASP A 91 12.32 -21.48 -21.86
CA ASP A 91 12.20 -22.00 -20.50
C ASP A 91 10.79 -22.51 -20.13
N GLY A 92 9.80 -22.41 -21.01
CA GLY A 92 8.43 -22.92 -20.80
C GLY A 92 7.70 -22.36 -19.60
N LYS A 93 8.38 -21.67 -18.71
CA LYS A 93 7.85 -21.14 -17.45
C LYS A 93 7.55 -19.65 -17.58
N LYS A 94 6.29 -19.29 -17.28
CA LYS A 94 5.87 -17.91 -17.20
C LYS A 94 6.62 -17.21 -16.06
N PRO A 95 7.24 -16.03 -16.28
CA PRO A 95 7.94 -15.32 -15.22
C PRO A 95 6.96 -14.91 -14.12
N LEU A 96 7.30 -15.26 -12.87
CA LEU A 96 6.54 -14.90 -11.68
C LEU A 96 7.06 -13.57 -11.16
N TYR A 97 6.18 -12.58 -11.09
CA TYR A 97 6.48 -11.27 -10.54
C TYR A 97 5.23 -10.60 -9.96
N VAL A 98 5.44 -9.68 -9.04
CA VAL A 98 4.36 -8.88 -8.43
C VAL A 98 3.66 -8.07 -9.51
N LYS A 99 2.34 -8.23 -9.61
CA LYS A 99 1.49 -7.46 -10.52
C LYS A 99 1.10 -6.14 -9.87
N TYR A 100 1.04 -5.09 -10.67
CA TYR A 100 0.72 -3.75 -10.20
C TYR A 100 -0.12 -2.98 -11.24
N GLY A 101 -0.60 -1.81 -10.82
CA GLY A 101 -1.55 -1.01 -11.60
C GLY A 101 -3.00 -1.36 -11.26
N LEU A 102 -3.80 -0.32 -10.93
CA LEU A 102 -5.14 -0.48 -10.38
C LEU A 102 -6.03 -1.36 -11.26
N ASN A 103 -6.17 -1.02 -12.54
CA ASN A 103 -7.05 -1.73 -13.46
C ASN A 103 -6.65 -3.20 -13.63
N HIS A 104 -5.34 -3.45 -13.73
CA HIS A 104 -4.83 -4.81 -13.87
C HIS A 104 -5.06 -5.63 -12.60
N CYS A 105 -4.80 -5.05 -11.43
CA CYS A 105 -5.04 -5.72 -10.14
C CYS A 105 -6.52 -6.02 -9.93
N VAL A 106 -7.42 -5.10 -10.26
CA VAL A 106 -8.87 -5.33 -10.18
C VAL A 106 -9.29 -6.48 -11.09
N ALA A 107 -8.83 -6.52 -12.33
CA ALA A 107 -9.11 -7.63 -13.24
C ALA A 107 -8.62 -8.99 -12.71
N LEU A 108 -7.46 -9.03 -12.05
CA LEU A 108 -6.93 -10.24 -11.41
C LEU A 108 -7.76 -10.68 -10.20
N ILE A 109 -8.28 -9.72 -9.42
CA ILE A 109 -9.18 -10.00 -8.28
C ILE A 109 -10.50 -10.57 -8.78
N GLU A 110 -11.12 -9.94 -9.78
CA GLU A 110 -12.37 -10.41 -10.40
C GLU A 110 -12.24 -11.82 -11.01
N ALA A 111 -11.10 -12.07 -11.65
CA ALA A 111 -10.79 -13.39 -12.21
C ALA A 111 -10.37 -14.44 -11.17
N LYS A 112 -10.31 -14.10 -9.86
CA LYS A 112 -9.83 -14.95 -8.75
C LYS A 112 -8.43 -15.53 -8.97
N LYS A 113 -7.57 -14.75 -9.65
CA LYS A 113 -6.17 -15.11 -9.92
C LYS A 113 -5.17 -14.45 -8.95
N ALA A 114 -5.65 -13.81 -7.90
CA ALA A 114 -4.84 -13.16 -6.89
C ALA A 114 -4.79 -14.02 -5.62
N ASN A 115 -3.60 -14.35 -5.15
CA ASN A 115 -3.42 -15.07 -3.88
C ASN A 115 -3.32 -14.11 -2.69
N LEU A 116 -2.74 -12.93 -2.90
CA LEU A 116 -2.68 -11.87 -1.89
C LEU A 116 -2.72 -10.50 -2.56
N VAL A 117 -3.57 -9.62 -2.06
CA VAL A 117 -3.70 -8.23 -2.51
C VAL A 117 -3.08 -7.29 -1.47
N VAL A 118 -2.24 -6.37 -1.91
CA VAL A 118 -1.55 -5.40 -1.05
C VAL A 118 -2.00 -4.00 -1.45
N ILE A 119 -2.59 -3.26 -0.50
CA ILE A 119 -3.16 -1.93 -0.73
C ILE A 119 -2.39 -0.91 0.11
N ALA A 120 -2.08 0.25 -0.44
CA ALA A 120 -1.47 1.35 0.31
C ALA A 120 -2.53 2.15 1.08
N ASP A 121 -2.15 2.64 2.27
CA ASP A 121 -3.03 3.42 3.16
C ASP A 121 -3.14 4.91 2.78
N ASP A 122 -2.14 5.44 2.07
CA ASP A 122 -1.95 6.87 1.78
C ASP A 122 -2.37 7.27 0.35
N VAL A 123 -3.30 6.54 -0.25
CA VAL A 123 -3.79 6.84 -1.61
C VAL A 123 -4.69 8.08 -1.59
N ASP A 124 -4.36 9.06 -2.42
CA ASP A 124 -5.14 10.28 -2.60
C ASP A 124 -5.31 10.55 -4.10
N PRO A 125 -6.52 10.53 -4.63
CA PRO A 125 -7.83 10.37 -3.97
C PRO A 125 -8.12 8.93 -3.48
N ILE A 126 -8.81 8.82 -2.33
CA ILE A 126 -9.12 7.52 -1.69
C ILE A 126 -10.10 6.67 -2.50
N GLU A 127 -10.91 7.29 -3.34
CA GLU A 127 -11.90 6.65 -4.20
C GLU A 127 -11.29 5.61 -5.14
N LEU A 128 -9.99 5.75 -5.43
CA LEU A 128 -9.26 4.78 -6.26
C LEU A 128 -9.18 3.39 -5.63
N VAL A 129 -9.16 3.31 -4.31
CA VAL A 129 -8.93 2.05 -3.58
C VAL A 129 -10.00 1.70 -2.55
N VAL A 130 -10.94 2.61 -2.27
CA VAL A 130 -11.95 2.43 -1.20
C VAL A 130 -12.84 1.21 -1.41
N PHE A 131 -13.08 0.81 -2.65
CA PHE A 131 -13.90 -0.36 -3.01
C PHE A 131 -13.14 -1.68 -2.99
N VAL A 132 -11.80 -1.66 -3.04
CA VAL A 132 -10.97 -2.87 -3.17
C VAL A 132 -11.15 -3.86 -2.01
N PRO A 133 -11.17 -3.44 -0.72
CA PRO A 133 -11.44 -4.35 0.38
C PRO A 133 -12.78 -5.09 0.25
N ALA A 134 -13.84 -4.40 -0.16
CA ALA A 134 -15.15 -4.99 -0.38
C ALA A 134 -15.13 -5.98 -1.56
N LEU A 135 -14.44 -5.66 -2.63
CA LEU A 135 -14.25 -6.53 -3.79
C LEU A 135 -13.49 -7.80 -3.41
N CYS A 136 -12.37 -7.66 -2.68
CA CYS A 136 -11.58 -8.78 -2.20
C CYS A 136 -12.42 -9.72 -1.33
N ARG A 137 -13.22 -9.17 -0.40
CA ARG A 137 -14.13 -9.96 0.41
C ARG A 137 -15.14 -10.70 -0.43
N LYS A 138 -15.81 -10.04 -1.38
CA LYS A 138 -16.80 -10.66 -2.27
C LYS A 138 -16.21 -11.83 -3.05
N MET A 139 -14.95 -11.69 -3.47
CA MET A 139 -14.23 -12.73 -4.22
C MET A 139 -13.55 -13.78 -3.34
N GLY A 140 -13.52 -13.59 -2.02
CA GLY A 140 -12.86 -14.47 -1.06
C GLY A 140 -11.33 -14.42 -1.10
N ILE A 141 -10.75 -13.28 -1.57
CA ILE A 141 -9.33 -13.08 -1.73
C ILE A 141 -8.76 -12.34 -0.52
N PRO A 142 -7.70 -12.84 0.11
CA PRO A 142 -7.05 -12.15 1.22
C PRO A 142 -6.39 -10.85 0.76
N TYR A 143 -6.50 -9.81 1.57
CA TYR A 143 -5.87 -8.53 1.33
C TYR A 143 -5.22 -7.99 2.59
N VAL A 144 -4.25 -7.10 2.43
CA VAL A 144 -3.57 -6.37 3.50
C VAL A 144 -3.45 -4.90 3.15
N ILE A 145 -3.46 -4.05 4.18
CA ILE A 145 -3.22 -2.61 4.04
C ILE A 145 -1.84 -2.30 4.61
N VAL A 146 -0.98 -1.68 3.81
CA VAL A 146 0.40 -1.36 4.17
C VAL A 146 0.63 0.15 4.21
N LYS A 147 1.53 0.58 5.08
CA LYS A 147 1.94 1.97 5.16
C LYS A 147 2.75 2.38 3.94
N SER A 148 2.32 3.48 3.32
CA SER A 148 2.99 4.22 2.25
C SER A 148 3.00 3.55 0.87
N SER A 149 2.33 4.22 -0.05
CA SER A 149 2.36 3.92 -1.49
C SER A 149 3.77 4.03 -2.11
N SER A 150 4.66 4.82 -1.50
CA SER A 150 6.05 4.94 -1.93
C SER A 150 6.85 3.67 -1.64
N ARG A 151 6.63 3.03 -0.48
CA ARG A 151 7.26 1.75 -0.15
C ARG A 151 6.80 0.64 -1.10
N LEU A 152 5.52 0.63 -1.42
CA LEU A 152 4.97 -0.31 -2.40
C LEU A 152 5.49 -0.02 -3.81
N GLY A 153 5.62 1.26 -4.17
CA GLY A 153 6.19 1.71 -5.44
C GLY A 153 7.65 1.27 -5.63
N ALA A 154 8.46 1.30 -4.58
CA ALA A 154 9.86 0.86 -4.63
C ALA A 154 10.01 -0.60 -5.06
N VAL A 155 9.06 -1.47 -4.75
CA VAL A 155 9.06 -2.87 -5.19
C VAL A 155 8.89 -2.99 -6.70
N VAL A 156 8.08 -2.14 -7.30
CA VAL A 156 7.69 -2.21 -8.73
C VAL A 156 8.38 -1.16 -9.60
N HIS A 157 9.47 -0.59 -9.11
CA HIS A 157 10.27 0.45 -9.80
C HIS A 157 9.48 1.71 -10.16
N LEU A 158 8.47 2.05 -9.36
CA LEU A 158 7.67 3.26 -9.50
C LEU A 158 7.86 4.18 -8.29
N LYS A 159 7.59 5.47 -8.48
CA LYS A 159 7.63 6.45 -7.39
C LYS A 159 6.57 6.14 -6.33
N ARG A 160 5.36 5.76 -6.75
CA ARG A 160 4.22 5.41 -5.90
C ARG A 160 3.35 4.37 -6.59
N THR A 161 2.77 3.48 -5.81
CA THR A 161 1.83 2.44 -6.29
C THR A 161 0.71 2.27 -5.27
N ALA A 162 -0.53 2.37 -5.71
CA ALA A 162 -1.70 2.27 -4.84
C ALA A 162 -2.02 0.82 -4.44
N ILE A 163 -1.79 -0.11 -5.36
CA ILE A 163 -2.15 -1.52 -5.19
C ILE A 163 -1.16 -2.42 -5.91
N ALA A 164 -0.87 -3.58 -5.31
CA ALA A 164 -0.09 -4.65 -5.91
C ALA A 164 -0.72 -6.01 -5.60
N VAL A 165 -0.46 -7.00 -6.42
CA VAL A 165 -1.02 -8.36 -6.30
C VAL A 165 0.08 -9.39 -6.46
N ILE A 166 0.10 -10.36 -5.56
CA ILE A 166 0.87 -11.60 -5.68
C ILE A 166 -0.07 -12.66 -6.22
N GLN A 167 0.25 -13.19 -7.42
CA GLN A 167 -0.52 -14.28 -8.04
C GLN A 167 0.00 -15.61 -7.55
N ASP A 168 1.23 -15.94 -7.94
CA ASP A 168 1.89 -17.19 -7.62
C ASP A 168 3.33 -16.92 -7.17
N VAL A 169 3.87 -17.84 -6.41
CA VAL A 169 5.26 -17.85 -5.96
C VAL A 169 5.90 -19.18 -6.33
N ARG A 170 7.22 -19.27 -6.21
CA ARG A 170 7.94 -20.54 -6.37
C ARG A 170 7.61 -21.45 -5.19
N SER A 171 7.77 -22.76 -5.40
CA SER A 171 7.53 -23.76 -4.35
C SER A 171 8.33 -23.52 -3.06
N GLU A 172 9.52 -22.93 -3.18
CA GLU A 172 10.37 -22.55 -2.05
C GLU A 172 9.72 -21.49 -1.12
N ASP A 173 8.92 -20.61 -1.69
CA ASP A 173 8.32 -19.46 -1.01
C ASP A 173 6.83 -19.67 -0.66
N GLU A 174 6.25 -20.82 -1.01
CA GLU A 174 4.83 -21.12 -0.75
C GLU A 174 4.49 -21.05 0.73
N ARG A 175 5.38 -21.50 1.60
CA ARG A 175 5.19 -21.44 3.05
C ARG A 175 5.16 -19.99 3.56
N GLU A 176 6.12 -19.15 3.11
CA GLU A 176 6.14 -17.73 3.47
C GLU A 176 4.86 -17.02 3.01
N LEU A 177 4.35 -17.34 1.82
CA LEU A 177 3.10 -16.80 1.32
C LEU A 177 1.90 -17.30 2.13
N ALA A 178 1.84 -18.59 2.48
CA ALA A 178 0.75 -19.16 3.26
C ALA A 178 0.62 -18.52 4.66
N ASP A 179 1.74 -18.26 5.32
CA ASP A 179 1.79 -17.57 6.61
C ASP A 179 1.24 -16.13 6.49
N LEU A 180 1.64 -15.40 5.44
CA LEU A 180 1.14 -14.06 5.16
C LEU A 180 -0.35 -14.05 4.82
N VAL A 181 -0.82 -15.01 4.03
CA VAL A 181 -2.24 -15.19 3.68
C VAL A 181 -3.06 -15.50 4.93
N SER A 182 -2.57 -16.36 5.82
CA SER A 182 -3.22 -16.67 7.08
C SER A 182 -3.35 -15.42 7.98
N ALA A 183 -2.27 -14.65 8.11
CA ALA A 183 -2.29 -13.39 8.85
C ALA A 183 -3.25 -12.35 8.21
N ALA A 184 -3.29 -12.28 6.87
CA ALA A 184 -4.20 -11.40 6.13
C ALA A 184 -5.67 -11.78 6.35
N LYS A 185 -5.99 -13.06 6.30
CA LYS A 185 -7.36 -13.55 6.59
C LYS A 185 -7.79 -13.19 8.01
N ALA A 186 -6.96 -13.51 9.00
CA ALA A 186 -7.28 -13.26 10.41
C ALA A 186 -7.43 -11.77 10.73
N ASN A 187 -6.62 -10.90 10.13
CA ASN A 187 -6.60 -9.47 10.47
C ASN A 187 -7.56 -8.61 9.65
N TYR A 188 -7.89 -9.00 8.43
CA TYR A 188 -8.69 -8.18 7.51
C TYR A 188 -9.96 -8.89 7.02
N LEU A 189 -9.84 -10.09 6.48
CA LEU A 189 -10.98 -10.76 5.85
C LEU A 189 -12.04 -11.17 6.87
N ASP A 190 -11.63 -11.83 7.95
CA ASP A 190 -12.52 -12.32 8.99
C ASP A 190 -13.09 -11.17 9.85
N LYS A 191 -12.31 -10.09 10.03
CA LYS A 191 -12.74 -8.90 10.77
C LYS A 191 -13.46 -7.85 9.92
N TYR A 192 -13.73 -8.13 8.66
CA TYR A 192 -14.37 -7.16 7.77
C TYR A 192 -15.74 -6.70 8.26
N ASP A 193 -16.56 -7.58 8.79
CA ASP A 193 -17.91 -7.24 9.28
C ASP A 193 -17.87 -6.35 10.52
N GLU A 194 -16.83 -6.46 11.33
CA GLU A 194 -16.55 -5.56 12.43
C GLU A 194 -16.02 -4.20 11.90
N ALA A 195 -15.03 -4.24 11.03
CA ALA A 195 -14.41 -3.05 10.44
C ALA A 195 -15.44 -2.15 9.71
N ARG A 196 -16.39 -2.73 8.98
CA ARG A 196 -17.43 -1.96 8.27
C ARG A 196 -18.42 -1.23 9.17
N ARG A 197 -18.46 -1.54 10.47
CA ARG A 197 -19.33 -0.89 11.47
C ARG A 197 -18.58 0.15 12.29
N HIS A 198 -17.26 0.14 12.26
CA HIS A 198 -16.41 0.99 13.08
C HIS A 198 -16.14 2.34 12.41
N TRP A 199 -16.72 3.40 12.98
CA TRP A 199 -16.44 4.76 12.56
C TRP A 199 -15.13 5.25 13.16
N GLY A 200 -14.33 5.94 12.35
CA GLY A 200 -13.09 6.57 12.79
C GLY A 200 -13.25 8.05 13.10
N GLY A 201 -12.15 8.72 13.38
CA GLY A 201 -12.11 10.17 13.69
C GLY A 201 -12.76 10.52 15.01
N GLY A 202 -13.36 11.70 15.10
CA GLY A 202 -14.06 12.20 16.30
C GLY A 202 -13.12 12.54 17.46
N ILE A 203 -11.81 12.67 17.23
CA ILE A 203 -10.82 12.98 18.27
C ILE A 203 -10.93 14.45 18.64
N ARG A 204 -11.23 14.73 19.92
CA ARG A 204 -11.31 16.10 20.45
C ARG A 204 -9.93 16.72 20.62
N GLY A 205 -9.83 18.04 20.53
CA GLY A 205 -8.60 18.77 20.83
C GLY A 205 -8.26 18.76 22.32
N ASN A 206 -6.99 18.92 22.66
CA ASN A 206 -6.51 18.89 24.04
C ASN A 206 -7.27 19.88 24.95
N LYS A 207 -7.51 21.10 24.50
CA LYS A 207 -8.29 22.11 25.27
C LYS A 207 -9.72 21.63 25.59
N SER A 208 -10.38 20.98 24.62
CA SER A 208 -11.73 20.45 24.81
C SER A 208 -11.74 19.26 25.77
N VAL A 209 -10.73 18.39 25.69
CA VAL A 209 -10.57 17.25 26.61
C VAL A 209 -10.35 17.75 28.04
N GLU A 210 -9.43 18.70 28.25
CA GLU A 210 -9.14 19.24 29.57
C GLU A 210 -10.35 20.01 30.17
N LYS A 211 -11.12 20.74 29.33
CA LYS A 211 -12.35 21.37 29.79
C LYS A 211 -13.41 20.39 30.29
N LEU A 212 -13.46 19.22 29.71
CA LEU A 212 -14.44 18.18 30.11
C LEU A 212 -14.01 17.35 31.30
N ARG A 213 -12.70 17.36 31.63
CA ARG A 213 -12.16 16.72 32.86
C ARG A 213 -12.38 17.52 34.12
N LYS A 214 -12.58 18.85 34.00
CA LYS A 214 -12.95 19.74 35.10
C LYS A 214 -14.45 19.64 35.39
#